data_eb5faf972678c56ad4f4443a673e9391
#
_entry.id   eb5faf972678c56ad4f4443a673e9391
#
_cell.length_a   1.000
_cell.length_b   1.000
_cell.length_c   1.000
_cell.angle_alpha   90.00
_cell.angle_beta   90.00
_cell.angle_gamma   90.00
#
_symmetry.space_group_name_H-M   'P 1'
#
loop_
_entity.id
_entity.type
_entity.pdbx_description
1 polymer ?
#
loop_
_entity_poly.entity_id
_entity_poly.type
_entity_poly.pdbx_seq_one_letter_code
_entity_poly.pdbx_strand_id
1 'polypeptide(L)'
;MAKTGKKEHSMALFETIMKLKSPEECCKFFEDLCTPAELRAMEQRFDVAIYLQQGLVYLDILEKTGASSATISRVRRSMLDGGAGGVMRDVILREKLAEDRPEGEG
;
A
#
# COMPACT_ATOMS: atom_id res chain seq x y z
N MET A 1 4.66 -15.07 -27.67
CA MET A 1 4.80 -14.65 -27.30
C MET A 1 5.33 -13.94 -26.83
N ALA A 2 5.54 -13.68 -26.81
CA ALA A 2 6.15 -13.11 -26.48
C ALA A 2 6.07 -12.14 -25.80
N LYS A 3 6.09 -11.98 -25.25
CA LYS A 3 5.99 -11.06 -24.64
C LYS A 3 7.06 -10.36 -24.45
N THR A 4 7.23 -9.40 -24.49
CA THR A 4 8.35 -8.68 -24.36
C THR A 4 8.52 -8.38 -22.98
N GLY A 5 9.37 -7.72 -22.49
CA GLY A 5 9.65 -7.50 -21.15
C GLY A 5 8.54 -6.91 -20.36
N LYS A 6 7.57 -6.33 -21.00
CA LYS A 6 6.53 -5.74 -20.28
C LYS A 6 5.47 -6.73 -19.98
N LYS A 7 5.14 -6.94 -18.75
CA LYS A 7 4.14 -7.87 -18.38
C LYS A 7 2.84 -7.18 -18.20
N GLU A 8 1.78 -7.79 -18.62
CA GLU A 8 0.47 -7.26 -18.40
C GLU A 8 -0.06 -7.78 -17.09
N HIS A 9 -0.82 -6.98 -16.39
CA HIS A 9 -1.37 -7.39 -15.12
C HIS A 9 -2.55 -8.33 -15.34
N SER A 10 -2.78 -9.15 -14.33
CA SER A 10 -3.92 -10.06 -14.34
C SER A 10 -5.11 -9.34 -13.77
N MET A 11 -6.05 -8.99 -14.61
CA MET A 11 -7.22 -8.29 -14.14
C MET A 11 -8.10 -9.18 -13.27
N ALA A 12 -7.99 -10.49 -13.46
CA ALA A 12 -8.77 -11.42 -12.64
C ALA A 12 -8.43 -11.28 -11.16
N LEU A 13 -7.15 -11.10 -10.85
CA LEU A 13 -6.75 -10.91 -9.47
C LEU A 13 -7.35 -9.64 -8.90
N PHE A 14 -7.23 -8.55 -9.63
CA PHE A 14 -7.67 -7.26 -9.10
C PHE A 14 -9.19 -7.20 -9.01
N GLU A 15 -9.88 -7.81 -9.94
CA GLU A 15 -11.34 -7.88 -9.87
C GLU A 15 -11.79 -8.71 -8.69
N THR A 16 -11.04 -9.76 -8.36
CA THR A 16 -11.38 -10.59 -7.22
C THR A 16 -11.17 -9.82 -5.92
N ILE A 17 -10.08 -9.04 -5.85
CA ILE A 17 -9.82 -8.23 -4.67
C ILE A 17 -10.98 -7.27 -4.42
N MET A 18 -11.57 -6.75 -5.48
CA MET A 18 -12.67 -5.81 -5.33
C MET A 18 -13.94 -6.44 -4.78
N LYS A 19 -14.00 -7.76 -4.72
CA LYS A 19 -15.15 -8.45 -4.18
C LYS A 19 -15.04 -8.71 -2.69
N LEU A 20 -13.89 -8.44 -2.09
CA LEU A 20 -13.67 -8.68 -0.67
C LEU A 20 -14.53 -7.70 0.12
N LYS A 21 -15.15 -8.19 1.19
CA LYS A 21 -16.18 -7.44 1.88
C LYS A 21 -15.80 -6.90 3.24
N SER A 22 -14.68 -7.33 3.76
CA SER A 22 -14.26 -6.85 5.07
C SER A 22 -12.75 -6.94 5.18
N PRO A 23 -12.14 -6.20 6.11
CA PRO A 23 -10.71 -6.34 6.34
C PRO A 23 -10.33 -7.75 6.74
N GLU A 24 -11.20 -8.44 7.49
CA GLU A 24 -10.90 -9.80 7.92
C GLU A 24 -10.89 -10.76 6.73
N GLU A 25 -11.84 -10.60 5.85
CA GLU A 25 -11.89 -11.44 4.66
C GLU A 25 -10.70 -11.15 3.77
N CYS A 26 -10.34 -9.87 3.65
CA CYS A 26 -9.20 -9.46 2.87
C CYS A 26 -7.92 -10.09 3.42
N CYS A 27 -7.75 -10.05 4.72
CA CYS A 27 -6.59 -10.64 5.36
C CYS A 27 -6.49 -12.12 5.05
N LYS A 28 -7.58 -12.84 5.17
CA LYS A 28 -7.58 -14.28 4.89
C LYS A 28 -7.30 -14.58 3.43
N PHE A 29 -7.82 -13.75 2.56
CA PHE A 29 -7.55 -13.92 1.14
C PHE A 29 -6.05 -13.81 0.86
N PHE A 30 -5.41 -12.82 1.44
CA PHE A 30 -3.99 -12.63 1.20
C PHE A 30 -3.14 -13.67 1.92
N GLU A 31 -3.61 -14.17 3.07
CA GLU A 31 -2.92 -15.27 3.72
C GLU A 31 -2.93 -16.53 2.86
N ASP A 32 -4.03 -16.75 2.14
CA ASP A 32 -4.09 -17.89 1.23
C ASP A 32 -3.22 -17.68 0.00
N LEU A 33 -3.10 -16.46 -0.45
CA LEU A 33 -2.42 -16.17 -1.70
C LEU A 33 -0.92 -16.00 -1.55
N CYS A 34 -0.49 -15.45 -0.44
CA CYS A 34 0.91 -15.08 -0.22
C CYS A 34 1.55 -15.94 0.85
N THR A 35 2.85 -16.08 0.78
CA THR A 35 3.56 -16.65 1.92
C THR A 35 3.53 -15.64 3.07
N PRO A 36 3.73 -16.10 4.31
CA PRO A 36 3.77 -15.15 5.43
C PRO A 36 4.82 -14.05 5.24
N ALA A 37 5.97 -14.39 4.68
CA ALA A 37 6.99 -13.39 4.47
C ALA A 37 6.58 -12.36 3.43
N GLU A 38 5.93 -12.82 2.38
CA GLU A 38 5.45 -11.91 1.34
C GLU A 38 4.42 -10.95 1.88
N LEU A 39 3.51 -11.46 2.69
CA LEU A 39 2.46 -10.63 3.26
C LEU A 39 3.04 -9.62 4.23
N ARG A 40 3.96 -10.04 5.08
CA ARG A 40 4.59 -9.11 6.01
C ARG A 40 5.36 -8.03 5.27
N ALA A 41 6.00 -8.38 4.17
CA ALA A 41 6.73 -7.38 3.39
C ALA A 41 5.77 -6.33 2.81
N MET A 42 4.62 -6.77 2.34
CA MET A 42 3.64 -5.83 1.82
C MET A 42 3.10 -4.93 2.93
N GLU A 43 2.81 -5.51 4.07
CA GLU A 43 2.33 -4.74 5.22
C GLU A 43 3.35 -3.72 5.65
N GLN A 44 4.63 -4.11 5.67
CA GLN A 44 5.68 -3.21 6.07
C GLN A 44 5.80 -2.03 5.10
N ARG A 45 5.74 -2.31 3.82
CA ARG A 45 5.82 -1.25 2.83
C ARG A 45 4.63 -0.30 2.94
N PHE A 46 3.47 -0.84 3.24
CA PHE A 46 2.30 0.00 3.41
C PHE A 46 2.43 0.88 4.66
N ASP A 47 2.94 0.32 5.75
CA ASP A 47 3.16 1.09 6.97
C ASP A 47 4.15 2.22 6.72
N VAL A 48 5.19 1.96 5.94
CA VAL A 48 6.15 2.99 5.57
C VAL A 48 5.42 4.12 4.83
N ALA A 49 4.55 3.75 3.91
CA ALA A 49 3.81 4.75 3.14
C ALA A 49 2.93 5.62 4.06
N ILE A 50 2.28 5.01 5.01
CA ILE A 50 1.44 5.73 5.96
C ILE A 50 2.28 6.74 6.76
N TYR A 51 3.43 6.29 7.28
CA TYR A 51 4.26 7.18 8.07
C TYR A 51 4.89 8.29 7.24
N LEU A 52 5.25 8.00 6.01
CA LEU A 52 5.72 9.04 5.13
C LEU A 52 4.65 10.08 4.88
N GLN A 53 3.42 9.64 4.69
CA GLN A 53 2.33 10.55 4.47
C GLN A 53 2.05 11.40 5.72
N GLN A 54 2.32 10.87 6.88
CA GLN A 54 2.15 11.61 8.12
C GLN A 54 3.30 12.56 8.39
N GLY A 55 4.34 12.50 7.59
CA GLY A 55 5.45 13.43 7.74
C GLY A 55 6.51 12.99 8.72
N LEU A 56 6.53 11.73 9.10
CA LEU A 56 7.56 11.25 10.01
C LEU A 56 8.91 11.32 9.34
N VAL A 57 9.94 11.59 10.14
CA VAL A 57 11.28 11.60 9.62
C VAL A 57 11.79 10.17 9.44
N TYR A 58 12.78 10.06 8.59
CA TYR A 58 13.31 8.78 8.15
C TYR A 58 13.69 7.85 9.29
N LEU A 59 14.42 8.37 10.29
CA LEU A 59 14.85 7.52 11.39
C LEU A 59 13.69 6.99 12.20
N ASP A 60 12.66 7.77 12.35
CA ASP A 60 11.48 7.31 13.09
C ASP A 60 10.78 6.20 12.33
N ILE A 61 10.72 6.33 11.02
CA ILE A 61 10.09 5.30 10.20
C ILE A 61 10.89 4.00 10.29
N LEU A 62 12.20 4.12 10.22
CA LEU A 62 13.07 2.96 10.31
C LEU A 62 12.85 2.24 11.63
N GLU A 63 12.76 2.99 12.71
CA GLU A 63 12.58 2.43 14.02
C GLU A 63 11.20 1.79 14.18
N LYS A 64 10.17 2.44 13.69
CA LYS A 64 8.81 1.94 13.87
C LYS A 64 8.49 0.74 12.99
N THR A 65 9.07 0.68 11.82
CA THR A 65 8.70 -0.37 10.87
C THR A 65 9.72 -1.47 10.74
N GLY A 66 10.95 -1.19 11.11
CA GLY A 66 12.04 -2.15 10.88
C GLY A 66 12.41 -2.25 9.41
N ALA A 67 11.88 -1.40 8.56
CA ALA A 67 12.19 -1.45 7.15
C ALA A 67 13.61 -0.97 6.90
N SER A 68 14.26 -1.52 5.88
CA SER A 68 15.58 -1.08 5.52
C SER A 68 15.52 0.28 4.86
N SER A 69 16.66 0.96 4.80
CA SER A 69 16.75 2.22 4.12
C SER A 69 16.32 2.11 2.68
N ALA A 70 16.70 1.01 2.05
CA ALA A 70 16.34 0.80 0.66
C ALA A 70 14.84 0.70 0.48
N THR A 71 14.18 0.01 1.41
CA THR A 71 12.73 -0.13 1.36
C THR A 71 12.05 1.22 1.53
N ILE A 72 12.51 2.00 2.51
CA ILE A 72 11.90 3.30 2.77
C ILE A 72 12.10 4.22 1.55
N SER A 73 13.29 4.21 0.96
CA SER A 73 13.55 5.03 -0.20
C SER A 73 12.69 4.64 -1.38
N ARG A 74 12.51 3.34 -1.55
CA ARG A 74 11.69 2.85 -2.66
C ARG A 74 10.25 3.29 -2.49
N VAL A 75 9.69 3.12 -1.29
CA VAL A 75 8.32 3.52 -1.04
C VAL A 75 8.16 5.03 -1.20
N ARG A 76 9.14 5.79 -0.70
CA ARG A 76 9.09 7.23 -0.82
C ARG A 76 9.07 7.65 -2.29
N ARG A 77 9.87 7.03 -3.11
CA ARG A 77 9.89 7.34 -4.52
C ARG A 77 8.54 7.06 -5.17
N SER A 78 7.91 5.95 -4.80
CA SER A 78 6.59 5.62 -5.30
C SER A 78 5.56 6.64 -4.88
N MET A 79 5.67 7.16 -3.66
CA MET A 79 4.71 8.13 -3.17
C MET A 79 4.85 9.49 -3.83
N LEU A 80 6.08 9.84 -4.20
CA LEU A 80 6.33 11.16 -4.77
C LEU A 80 6.15 11.22 -6.27
N ASP A 81 6.39 10.10 -6.94
CA ASP A 81 6.37 10.06 -8.37
C ASP A 81 4.98 10.16 -8.85
N GLY A 82 4.66 11.07 -9.63
CA GLY A 82 3.32 11.22 -10.10
C GLY A 82 2.83 10.09 -10.97
N GLY A 83 3.65 9.15 -11.28
CA GLY A 83 3.27 8.08 -12.17
C GLY A 83 2.49 7.01 -11.45
N ALA A 84 3.01 5.82 -11.50
CA ALA A 84 2.30 4.69 -10.95
C ALA A 84 2.07 4.81 -9.46
N GLY A 85 2.94 5.53 -8.78
CA GLY A 85 2.85 5.60 -7.33
C GLY A 85 1.77 6.49 -6.79
N GLY A 86 1.17 7.28 -7.65
CA GLY A 86 0.19 8.23 -7.15
C GLY A 86 -1.04 7.61 -6.55
N VAL A 87 -1.38 6.41 -6.99
CA VAL A 87 -2.61 5.77 -6.54
C VAL A 87 -2.56 5.45 -5.05
N MET A 88 -1.43 4.90 -4.59
CA MET A 88 -1.34 4.55 -3.17
C MET A 88 -1.46 5.79 -2.31
N ARG A 89 -0.75 6.86 -2.68
CA ARG A 89 -0.84 8.10 -1.94
C ARG A 89 -2.26 8.64 -1.95
N ASP A 90 -2.91 8.59 -3.10
CA ASP A 90 -4.26 9.12 -3.23
C ASP A 90 -5.26 8.35 -2.38
N VAL A 91 -5.12 7.04 -2.33
CA VAL A 91 -6.02 6.22 -1.53
C VAL A 91 -5.82 6.52 -0.04
N ILE A 92 -4.58 6.65 0.39
CA ILE A 92 -4.29 6.97 1.78
C ILE A 92 -4.86 8.34 2.14
N LEU A 93 -4.70 9.31 1.26
CA LEU A 93 -5.23 10.64 1.52
C LEU A 93 -6.74 10.67 1.52
N ARG A 94 -7.34 9.86 0.68
CA ARG A 94 -8.79 9.79 0.60
C ARG A 94 -9.39 9.36 1.93
N GLU A 95 -8.78 8.36 2.54
CA GLU A 95 -9.23 7.90 3.82
C GLU A 95 -9.03 8.95 4.89
N LYS A 96 -7.88 9.61 4.88
CA LYS A 96 -7.62 10.64 5.86
C LYS A 96 -8.59 11.79 5.72
N LEU A 97 -8.92 12.15 4.51
CA LEU A 97 -9.89 13.21 4.30
C LEU A 97 -11.25 12.81 4.81
N ALA A 98 -11.62 11.57 4.67
CA ALA A 98 -12.89 11.09 5.19
C ALA A 98 -12.92 11.16 6.70
N GLU A 99 -11.81 10.83 7.33
CA GLU A 99 -11.75 10.90 8.79
C GLU A 99 -11.82 12.32 9.30
N ASP A 100 -11.27 13.25 8.55
CA ASP A 100 -11.25 14.64 8.97
C ASP A 100 -12.56 15.35 8.68
N ARG A 101 -13.50 14.71 8.01
CA ARG A 101 -14.73 15.34 7.66
C ARG A 101 -15.56 15.58 8.93
N PRO A 102 -16.12 16.77 9.10
CA PRO A 102 -16.91 17.04 10.29
C PRO A 102 -18.11 16.10 10.36
N GLU A 103 -18.45 15.73 11.57
CA GLU A 103 -19.53 14.88 11.77
C GLU A 103 -20.80 15.54 11.34
N GLY A 104 -21.70 14.85 10.82
CA GLY A 104 -22.92 15.43 10.39
C GLY A 104 -22.91 16.01 9.01
N GLU A 105 -21.75 16.05 8.41
CA GLU A 105 -21.66 16.46 7.10
C GLU A 105 -22.04 15.38 6.24
N GLY A 106 -22.20 14.42 6.62
CA GLY A 106 -22.69 13.34 6.00
C GLY A 106 -22.76 12.88 4.84
#